data_797615eee3cbbd3cff3853ac331d137b
#
_entry.id   797615eee3cbbd3cff3853ac331d137b
#
_cell.length_a   1.000
_cell.length_b   1.000
_cell.length_c   1.000
_cell.angle_alpha   90.00
_cell.angle_beta   90.00
_cell.angle_gamma   90.00
#
_symmetry.space_group_name_H-M   'P 1'
#
loop_
_entity.id
_entity.type
_entity.pdbx_description
1 polymer ?
#
loop_
_entity_poly.entity_id
_entity_poly.type
_entity_poly.pdbx_seq_one_letter_code
_entity_poly.pdbx_strand_id
1 'polypeptide(L)'
;MILVVASSNTELQAFDSKDGFRTISIGVGKVAAAAATAKAMVDYHPQAVIGIGTCKSLVDAYTIGDVLVASEVIQYDLDLRLFGLSRAQTFSADRKAVGPLVPELSTYGVPPRFPLVTIGTADMFLTTSKTRMMPYLTEELHVDAVDMESYAIVYVAKAFAIPSLIVRCVSDTSHGHIPKHYDNFLKCASESMKIAVLEILNQTVPS
;
A
#
# COMPACT_ATOMS: atom_id res chain seq x y z
N MET A 1 9.05 15.01 11.08
CA MET A 1 9.74 14.05 10.21
C MET A 1 8.71 13.07 9.63
N ILE A 2 8.79 12.79 8.33
CA ILE A 2 7.94 11.82 7.64
C ILE A 2 8.74 10.51 7.46
N LEU A 3 8.12 9.40 7.82
CA LEU A 3 8.68 8.06 7.63
C LEU A 3 8.19 7.47 6.30
N VAL A 4 9.12 7.07 5.43
CA VAL A 4 8.82 6.35 4.18
C VAL A 4 9.27 4.90 4.33
N VAL A 5 8.35 3.98 4.11
CA VAL A 5 8.61 2.55 4.25
C VAL A 5 8.30 1.79 2.96
N ALA A 6 9.14 0.79 2.66
CA ALA A 6 8.94 -0.12 1.54
C ALA A 6 9.47 -1.51 1.88
N SER A 7 9.11 -2.52 1.08
CA SER A 7 9.55 -3.90 1.28
C SER A 7 11.08 -4.04 1.14
N SER A 8 11.72 -3.21 0.31
CA SER A 8 13.14 -3.28 0.00
C SER A 8 13.80 -1.91 -0.12
N ASN A 9 15.13 -1.88 0.03
CA ASN A 9 15.93 -0.66 -0.18
C ASN A 9 15.90 -0.19 -1.65
N THR A 10 15.69 -1.09 -2.60
CA THR A 10 15.62 -0.74 -4.02
C THR A 10 14.41 0.13 -4.32
N GLU A 11 13.27 -0.09 -3.64
CA GLU A 11 12.09 0.73 -3.78
C GLU A 11 12.25 2.12 -3.14
N LEU A 12 13.13 2.26 -2.16
CA LEU A 12 13.38 3.49 -1.41
C LEU A 12 14.43 4.41 -2.05
N GLN A 13 15.11 3.97 -3.09
CA GLN A 13 16.34 4.63 -3.58
C GLN A 13 16.18 6.10 -4.05
N ALA A 14 14.98 6.50 -4.46
CA ALA A 14 14.70 7.89 -4.83
C ALA A 14 14.47 8.81 -3.61
N PHE A 15 14.16 8.24 -2.44
CA PHE A 15 13.85 9.01 -1.24
C PHE A 15 15.11 9.30 -0.43
N ASP A 16 15.41 10.57 -0.21
CA ASP A 16 16.60 11.03 0.51
C ASP A 16 16.21 11.76 1.80
N SER A 17 17.07 11.69 2.80
CA SER A 17 16.97 12.46 4.04
C SER A 17 16.98 13.99 3.80
N LYS A 18 17.59 14.45 2.70
CA LYS A 18 17.58 15.85 2.29
C LYS A 18 16.18 16.39 1.98
N ASP A 19 15.27 15.52 1.60
CA ASP A 19 13.87 15.88 1.33
C ASP A 19 12.99 15.84 2.60
N GLY A 20 13.59 15.66 3.78
CA GLY A 20 12.89 15.58 5.06
C GLY A 20 12.30 14.18 5.37
N PHE A 21 12.63 13.17 4.56
CA PHE A 21 12.20 11.80 4.75
C PHE A 21 13.20 10.99 5.58
N ARG A 22 12.67 10.06 6.37
CA ARG A 22 13.42 8.93 6.89
C ARG A 22 12.93 7.66 6.22
N THR A 23 13.85 6.88 5.66
CA THR A 23 13.52 5.66 4.92
C THR A 23 13.84 4.41 5.72
N ILE A 24 12.97 3.39 5.66
CA ILE A 24 13.18 2.09 6.31
C ILE A 24 12.66 0.98 5.40
N SER A 25 13.51 -0.03 5.17
CA SER A 25 13.06 -1.29 4.57
C SER A 25 12.39 -2.15 5.65
N ILE A 26 11.14 -2.54 5.39
CA ILE A 26 10.28 -3.27 6.35
C ILE A 26 10.15 -4.77 6.05
N GLY A 27 10.79 -5.26 4.98
CA GLY A 27 10.68 -6.65 4.54
C GLY A 27 9.37 -6.94 3.79
N VAL A 28 9.24 -8.17 3.34
CA VAL A 28 8.09 -8.63 2.53
C VAL A 28 7.06 -9.31 3.42
N GLY A 29 5.79 -9.02 3.14
CA GLY A 29 4.64 -9.63 3.81
C GLY A 29 4.19 -8.91 5.08
N LYS A 30 2.96 -9.21 5.50
CA LYS A 30 2.26 -8.48 6.57
C LYS A 30 2.97 -8.53 7.92
N VAL A 31 3.52 -9.69 8.29
CA VAL A 31 4.18 -9.86 9.60
C VAL A 31 5.45 -9.02 9.69
N ALA A 32 6.32 -9.09 8.68
CA ALA A 32 7.54 -8.30 8.62
C ALA A 32 7.23 -6.80 8.59
N ALA A 33 6.31 -6.40 7.71
CA ALA A 33 5.89 -5.01 7.57
C ALA A 33 5.30 -4.45 8.87
N ALA A 34 4.41 -5.20 9.54
CA ALA A 34 3.83 -4.77 10.81
C ALA A 34 4.89 -4.60 11.90
N ALA A 35 5.77 -5.59 12.08
CA ALA A 35 6.79 -5.56 13.12
C ALA A 35 7.79 -4.41 12.93
N ALA A 36 8.30 -4.24 11.70
CA ALA A 36 9.27 -3.18 11.39
C ALA A 36 8.63 -1.78 11.45
N THR A 37 7.40 -1.63 10.95
CA THR A 37 6.67 -0.35 11.03
C THR A 37 6.38 0.01 12.48
N ALA A 38 5.89 -0.92 13.31
CA ALA A 38 5.64 -0.66 14.73
C ALA A 38 6.92 -0.25 15.48
N LYS A 39 8.03 -0.96 15.22
CA LYS A 39 9.32 -0.57 15.79
C LYS A 39 9.72 0.84 15.38
N ALA A 40 9.56 1.19 14.11
CA ALA A 40 9.88 2.51 13.60
C ALA A 40 9.02 3.63 14.22
N MET A 41 7.72 3.36 14.48
CA MET A 41 6.84 4.30 15.18
C MET A 41 7.35 4.61 16.58
N VAL A 42 7.82 3.57 17.32
CA VAL A 42 8.39 3.72 18.66
C VAL A 42 9.73 4.44 18.64
N ASP A 43 10.62 4.06 17.72
CA ASP A 43 11.99 4.59 17.69
C ASP A 43 12.03 6.05 17.22
N TYR A 44 11.14 6.46 16.32
CA TYR A 44 11.28 7.73 15.58
C TYR A 44 10.14 8.71 15.79
N HIS A 45 9.00 8.32 16.35
CA HIS A 45 7.84 9.16 16.57
C HIS A 45 7.48 10.02 15.34
N PRO A 46 7.27 9.43 14.15
CA PRO A 46 7.04 10.19 12.93
C PRO A 46 5.70 10.94 12.98
N GLN A 47 5.61 12.05 12.24
CA GLN A 47 4.36 12.80 12.08
C GLN A 47 3.41 12.15 11.05
N ALA A 48 3.97 11.38 10.13
CA ALA A 48 3.23 10.60 9.14
C ALA A 48 4.07 9.41 8.69
N VAL A 49 3.40 8.36 8.20
CA VAL A 49 4.03 7.21 7.54
C VAL A 49 3.51 7.07 6.12
N ILE A 50 4.42 6.87 5.18
CA ILE A 50 4.13 6.67 3.76
C ILE A 50 4.64 5.30 3.36
N GLY A 51 3.73 4.40 2.98
CA GLY A 51 4.07 3.13 2.38
C GLY A 51 4.19 3.27 0.87
N ILE A 52 5.36 2.99 0.33
CA ILE A 52 5.58 2.92 -1.11
C ILE A 52 5.95 1.50 -1.54
N GLY A 53 5.85 1.21 -2.81
CA GLY A 53 6.22 -0.08 -3.36
C GLY A 53 5.49 -0.41 -4.64
N THR A 54 5.69 -1.61 -5.14
CA THR A 54 5.02 -2.09 -6.35
C THR A 54 3.73 -2.83 -6.03
N CYS A 55 2.85 -2.95 -7.02
CA CYS A 55 1.61 -3.71 -6.94
C CYS A 55 1.30 -4.40 -8.28
N LYS A 56 0.44 -5.41 -8.22
CA LYS A 56 -0.20 -6.01 -9.39
C LYS A 56 -1.56 -5.36 -9.62
N SER A 57 -1.82 -4.85 -10.84
CA SER A 57 -3.17 -4.44 -11.24
C SER A 57 -4.06 -5.66 -11.49
N LEU A 58 -5.29 -5.63 -11.00
CA LEU A 58 -6.32 -6.64 -11.27
C LEU A 58 -7.30 -6.19 -12.36
N VAL A 59 -7.29 -4.91 -12.72
CA VAL A 59 -8.17 -4.30 -13.71
C VAL A 59 -7.38 -3.79 -14.90
N ASP A 60 -8.02 -3.71 -16.06
CA ASP A 60 -7.36 -3.31 -17.31
C ASP A 60 -7.17 -1.78 -17.43
N ALA A 61 -7.73 -1.03 -16.47
CA ALA A 61 -7.61 0.43 -16.43
C ALA A 61 -6.18 0.92 -16.16
N TYR A 62 -5.31 0.07 -15.58
CA TYR A 62 -3.96 0.45 -15.16
C TYR A 62 -2.90 -0.41 -15.83
N THR A 63 -1.80 0.24 -16.22
CA THR A 63 -0.67 -0.37 -16.93
C THR A 63 0.63 -0.26 -16.13
N ILE A 64 1.65 -1.02 -16.54
CA ILE A 64 2.97 -0.99 -15.91
C ILE A 64 3.52 0.45 -15.89
N GLY A 65 3.92 0.91 -14.71
CA GLY A 65 4.44 2.26 -14.47
C GLY A 65 3.41 3.26 -13.95
N ASP A 66 2.11 2.95 -14.02
CA ASP A 66 1.09 3.81 -13.42
C ASP A 66 1.25 3.89 -11.91
N VAL A 67 1.11 5.09 -11.36
CA VAL A 67 1.17 5.35 -9.91
C VAL A 67 -0.24 5.47 -9.37
N LEU A 68 -0.57 4.61 -8.41
CA LEU A 68 -1.85 4.50 -7.75
C LEU A 68 -1.76 4.95 -6.30
N VAL A 69 -2.82 5.56 -5.78
CA VAL A 69 -2.94 5.94 -4.37
C VAL A 69 -4.08 5.16 -3.72
N ALA A 70 -3.83 4.51 -2.60
CA ALA A 70 -4.89 3.77 -1.93
C ALA A 70 -5.92 4.71 -1.30
N SER A 71 -7.18 4.60 -1.71
CA SER A 71 -8.32 5.17 -0.99
C SER A 71 -8.68 4.33 0.23
N GLU A 72 -8.52 3.01 0.09
CA GLU A 72 -8.65 2.05 1.18
C GLU A 72 -7.76 0.83 0.95
N VAL A 73 -7.47 0.12 2.03
CA VAL A 73 -6.72 -1.13 2.01
C VAL A 73 -7.52 -2.23 2.72
N ILE A 74 -7.51 -3.43 2.16
CA ILE A 74 -8.20 -4.60 2.72
C ILE A 74 -7.25 -5.79 2.85
N GLN A 75 -7.47 -6.64 3.84
CA GLN A 75 -6.74 -7.90 4.00
C GLN A 75 -7.60 -9.04 3.46
N TYR A 76 -7.33 -9.51 2.22
CA TYR A 76 -8.23 -10.44 1.54
C TYR A 76 -7.96 -11.93 1.82
N ASP A 77 -6.83 -12.27 2.41
CA ASP A 77 -6.45 -13.65 2.78
C ASP A 77 -6.88 -14.06 4.19
N LEU A 78 -7.52 -13.15 4.95
CA LEU A 78 -8.15 -13.48 6.22
C LEU A 78 -9.65 -13.70 6.01
N ASP A 79 -10.11 -14.93 6.22
CA ASP A 79 -11.50 -15.31 6.04
C ASP A 79 -12.12 -15.77 7.37
N LEU A 80 -12.95 -14.91 7.96
CA LEU A 80 -13.67 -15.17 9.20
C LEU A 80 -15.19 -15.23 8.99
N ARG A 81 -15.66 -15.51 7.76
CA ARG A 81 -17.08 -15.61 7.43
C ARG A 81 -17.79 -16.71 8.25
N LEU A 82 -17.08 -17.77 8.64
CA LEU A 82 -17.62 -18.78 9.55
C LEU A 82 -18.08 -18.21 10.90
N PHE A 83 -17.52 -17.06 11.30
CA PHE A 83 -17.88 -16.35 12.53
C PHE A 83 -18.87 -15.19 12.29
N GLY A 84 -19.52 -15.14 11.13
CA GLY A 84 -20.56 -14.17 10.79
C GLY A 84 -20.04 -12.83 10.26
N LEU A 85 -18.74 -12.71 9.95
CA LEU A 85 -18.17 -11.53 9.31
C LEU A 85 -18.36 -11.58 7.79
N SER A 86 -18.31 -10.42 7.15
CA SER A 86 -18.12 -10.34 5.70
C SER A 86 -16.68 -10.70 5.32
N ARG A 87 -16.44 -11.04 4.05
CA ARG A 87 -15.10 -11.31 3.53
C ARG A 87 -14.19 -10.10 3.78
N ALA A 88 -12.92 -10.34 4.05
CA ALA A 88 -11.90 -9.35 4.37
C ALA A 88 -12.17 -8.51 5.65
N GLN A 89 -13.15 -8.88 6.45
CA GLN A 89 -13.33 -8.33 7.79
C GLN A 89 -12.60 -9.17 8.84
N THR A 90 -12.22 -8.51 9.93
CA THR A 90 -11.65 -9.13 11.12
C THR A 90 -12.32 -8.61 12.39
N PHE A 91 -11.90 -9.10 13.55
CA PHE A 91 -12.30 -8.57 14.84
C PHE A 91 -11.21 -7.66 15.43
N SER A 92 -11.62 -6.53 16.02
CA SER A 92 -10.77 -5.76 16.92
C SER A 92 -10.57 -6.52 18.25
N ALA A 93 -9.67 -6.03 19.10
CA ALA A 93 -9.49 -6.55 20.45
C ALA A 93 -10.81 -6.56 21.26
N ASP A 94 -11.69 -5.57 21.03
CA ASP A 94 -13.03 -5.47 21.66
C ASP A 94 -14.10 -6.32 20.93
N ARG A 95 -13.69 -7.21 20.02
CA ARG A 95 -14.56 -8.10 19.23
C ARG A 95 -15.58 -7.37 18.34
N LYS A 96 -15.29 -6.14 17.94
CA LYS A 96 -16.06 -5.43 16.92
C LYS A 96 -15.54 -5.78 15.53
N ALA A 97 -16.44 -5.86 14.55
CA ALA A 97 -16.05 -6.06 13.16
C ALA A 97 -15.19 -4.87 12.67
N VAL A 98 -14.05 -5.17 12.07
CA VAL A 98 -13.16 -4.21 11.42
C VAL A 98 -13.08 -4.58 9.95
N GLY A 99 -13.42 -3.64 9.07
CA GLY A 99 -13.39 -3.81 7.62
C GLY A 99 -12.17 -3.14 6.98
N PRO A 100 -12.36 -2.58 5.79
CA PRO A 100 -11.34 -1.80 5.10
C PRO A 100 -10.76 -0.69 5.96
N LEU A 101 -9.47 -0.42 5.79
CA LEU A 101 -8.78 0.68 6.45
C LEU A 101 -8.51 1.80 5.44
N VAL A 102 -8.76 3.03 5.84
CA VAL A 102 -8.52 4.23 5.01
C VAL A 102 -7.18 4.84 5.45
N PRO A 103 -6.22 5.02 4.53
CA PRO A 103 -5.04 5.84 4.77
C PRO A 103 -5.46 7.30 4.86
N GLU A 104 -5.26 7.95 6.00
CA GLU A 104 -5.86 9.27 6.29
C GLU A 104 -5.41 10.35 5.31
N LEU A 105 -4.14 10.33 4.87
CA LEU A 105 -3.61 11.35 3.96
C LEU A 105 -4.18 11.25 2.53
N SER A 106 -4.76 10.13 2.13
CA SER A 106 -5.43 10.00 0.83
C SER A 106 -6.74 10.80 0.75
N THR A 107 -7.27 11.25 1.88
CA THR A 107 -8.51 12.05 1.93
C THR A 107 -8.28 13.55 1.70
N TYR A 108 -7.02 14.02 1.62
CA TYR A 108 -6.65 15.43 1.53
C TYR A 108 -6.21 15.86 0.12
N GLY A 109 -7.06 15.70 -0.88
CA GLY A 109 -6.81 16.31 -2.19
C GLY A 109 -5.69 15.67 -3.01
N VAL A 110 -5.78 14.37 -3.24
CA VAL A 110 -4.88 13.67 -4.17
C VAL A 110 -5.07 14.24 -5.60
N PRO A 111 -3.98 14.64 -6.30
CA PRO A 111 -4.10 15.12 -7.68
C PRO A 111 -4.81 14.11 -8.59
N PRO A 112 -5.75 14.54 -9.46
CA PRO A 112 -6.58 13.63 -10.28
C PRO A 112 -5.78 12.67 -11.19
N ARG A 113 -4.52 12.99 -11.48
CA ARG A 113 -3.63 12.12 -12.27
C ARG A 113 -3.17 10.88 -11.51
N PHE A 114 -3.35 10.82 -10.19
CA PHE A 114 -3.09 9.65 -9.37
C PHE A 114 -4.40 9.00 -8.96
N PRO A 115 -4.83 7.92 -9.63
CA PRO A 115 -6.08 7.26 -9.32
C PRO A 115 -6.16 6.81 -7.86
N LEU A 116 -7.31 7.05 -7.24
CA LEU A 116 -7.66 6.49 -5.93
C LEU A 116 -8.25 5.10 -6.13
N VAL A 117 -7.63 4.09 -5.49
CA VAL A 117 -7.93 2.67 -5.71
C VAL A 117 -8.08 1.91 -4.40
N THR A 118 -8.81 0.79 -4.47
CA THR A 118 -8.82 -0.21 -3.39
C THR A 118 -7.64 -1.17 -3.56
N ILE A 119 -6.77 -1.25 -2.55
CA ILE A 119 -5.63 -2.19 -2.54
C ILE A 119 -5.91 -3.38 -1.63
N GLY A 120 -5.86 -4.57 -2.20
CA GLY A 120 -5.91 -5.84 -1.47
C GLY A 120 -4.52 -6.29 -1.03
N THR A 121 -4.36 -6.62 0.26
CA THR A 121 -3.09 -7.12 0.81
C THR A 121 -3.23 -8.58 1.24
N ALA A 122 -2.22 -9.41 0.92
CA ALA A 122 -2.13 -10.80 1.37
C ALA A 122 -0.68 -11.29 1.45
N ASP A 123 -0.43 -12.29 2.30
CA ASP A 123 0.88 -12.96 2.37
C ASP A 123 1.06 -13.99 1.23
N MET A 124 0.77 -13.54 0.00
CA MET A 124 1.00 -14.35 -1.19
C MET A 124 1.29 -13.48 -2.42
N PHE A 125 2.22 -13.92 -3.25
CA PHE A 125 2.38 -13.38 -4.58
C PHE A 125 1.24 -13.87 -5.48
N LEU A 126 0.40 -12.94 -5.95
CA LEU A 126 -0.78 -13.27 -6.74
C LEU A 126 -0.43 -13.43 -8.22
N THR A 127 -0.23 -14.68 -8.67
CA THR A 127 -0.02 -15.00 -10.08
C THR A 127 -1.33 -14.89 -10.87
N THR A 128 -1.23 -14.76 -12.20
CA THR A 128 -2.42 -14.70 -13.10
C THR A 128 -3.33 -15.91 -12.93
N SER A 129 -2.77 -17.12 -12.71
CA SER A 129 -3.58 -18.33 -12.44
C SER A 129 -4.33 -18.24 -11.12
N LYS A 130 -3.71 -17.74 -10.06
CA LYS A 130 -4.37 -17.54 -8.76
C LYS A 130 -5.44 -16.45 -8.85
N THR A 131 -5.19 -15.36 -9.60
CA THR A 131 -6.19 -14.29 -9.80
C THR A 131 -7.49 -14.88 -10.38
N ARG A 132 -7.39 -15.75 -11.39
CA ARG A 132 -8.55 -16.43 -12.00
C ARG A 132 -9.34 -17.31 -11.02
N MET A 133 -8.70 -17.79 -9.97
CA MET A 133 -9.35 -18.61 -8.91
C MET A 133 -10.01 -17.75 -7.82
N MET A 134 -9.81 -16.43 -7.85
CA MET A 134 -10.29 -15.50 -6.83
C MET A 134 -11.10 -14.34 -7.46
N PRO A 135 -12.17 -14.63 -8.24
CA PRO A 135 -12.97 -13.57 -8.90
C PRO A 135 -13.61 -12.62 -7.88
N TYR A 136 -13.82 -13.08 -6.66
CA TYR A 136 -14.37 -12.26 -5.57
C TYR A 136 -13.52 -11.02 -5.25
N LEU A 137 -12.23 -11.00 -5.63
CA LEU A 137 -11.39 -9.82 -5.42
C LEU A 137 -11.93 -8.60 -6.16
N THR A 138 -12.31 -8.77 -7.42
CA THR A 138 -12.86 -7.68 -8.24
C THR A 138 -14.39 -7.61 -8.17
N GLU A 139 -15.09 -8.76 -8.11
CA GLU A 139 -16.55 -8.81 -8.18
C GLU A 139 -17.26 -8.49 -6.85
N GLU A 140 -16.67 -8.90 -5.71
CA GLU A 140 -17.26 -8.70 -4.38
C GLU A 140 -16.54 -7.59 -3.59
N LEU A 141 -15.20 -7.61 -3.61
CA LEU A 141 -14.37 -6.70 -2.81
C LEU A 141 -13.93 -5.44 -3.56
N HIS A 142 -14.21 -5.36 -4.86
CA HIS A 142 -13.87 -4.23 -5.73
C HIS A 142 -12.39 -3.82 -5.63
N VAL A 143 -11.47 -4.82 -5.53
CA VAL A 143 -10.05 -4.61 -5.47
C VAL A 143 -9.51 -4.26 -6.85
N ASP A 144 -8.83 -3.12 -6.97
CA ASP A 144 -8.19 -2.67 -8.21
C ASP A 144 -6.76 -3.19 -8.36
N ALA A 145 -6.03 -3.27 -7.24
CA ALA A 145 -4.64 -3.73 -7.22
C ALA A 145 -4.34 -4.53 -5.95
N VAL A 146 -3.28 -5.35 -5.99
CA VAL A 146 -2.87 -6.16 -4.84
C VAL A 146 -1.39 -6.01 -4.53
N ASP A 147 -1.07 -6.11 -3.25
CA ASP A 147 0.28 -6.12 -2.70
C ASP A 147 0.43 -7.05 -1.49
N MET A 148 1.52 -6.93 -0.75
CA MET A 148 1.79 -7.79 0.40
C MET A 148 1.96 -7.02 1.73
N GLU A 149 1.94 -5.68 1.75
CA GLU A 149 2.29 -4.90 2.96
C GLU A 149 1.30 -3.79 3.33
N SER A 150 0.53 -3.23 2.39
CA SER A 150 -0.25 -2.00 2.61
C SER A 150 -1.18 -2.08 3.81
N TYR A 151 -1.94 -3.17 3.96
CA TYR A 151 -2.84 -3.31 5.10
C TYR A 151 -2.08 -3.27 6.43
N ALA A 152 -0.93 -3.95 6.52
CA ALA A 152 -0.13 -3.99 7.73
C ALA A 152 0.41 -2.62 8.12
N ILE A 153 0.89 -1.83 7.14
CA ILE A 153 1.39 -0.47 7.35
C ILE A 153 0.28 0.42 7.90
N VAL A 154 -0.89 0.45 7.25
CA VAL A 154 -2.04 1.27 7.67
C VAL A 154 -2.59 0.81 9.02
N TYR A 155 -2.67 -0.50 9.26
CA TYR A 155 -3.12 -1.05 10.54
C TYR A 155 -2.23 -0.56 11.72
N VAL A 156 -0.91 -0.63 11.55
CA VAL A 156 0.04 -0.15 12.55
C VAL A 156 -0.08 1.37 12.71
N ALA A 157 -0.13 2.12 11.63
CA ALA A 157 -0.28 3.58 11.67
C ALA A 157 -1.52 4.00 12.49
N LYS A 158 -2.66 3.36 12.22
CA LYS A 158 -3.90 3.59 13.00
C LYS A 158 -3.74 3.24 14.47
N ALA A 159 -3.07 2.14 14.79
CA ALA A 159 -2.83 1.74 16.19
C ALA A 159 -1.99 2.76 16.96
N PHE A 160 -1.10 3.49 16.28
CA PHE A 160 -0.28 4.57 16.85
C PHE A 160 -0.90 5.96 16.67
N ALA A 161 -2.09 6.08 16.06
CA ALA A 161 -2.75 7.36 15.73
C ALA A 161 -1.85 8.28 14.87
N ILE A 162 -1.07 7.69 13.96
CA ILE A 162 -0.19 8.39 13.02
C ILE A 162 -0.84 8.37 11.63
N PRO A 163 -1.01 9.53 10.95
CA PRO A 163 -1.55 9.58 9.60
C PRO A 163 -0.72 8.77 8.61
N SER A 164 -1.40 8.09 7.69
CA SER A 164 -0.75 7.23 6.69
C SER A 164 -1.13 7.59 5.26
N LEU A 165 -0.24 7.26 4.32
CA LEU A 165 -0.45 7.30 2.88
C LEU A 165 0.11 6.02 2.27
N ILE A 166 -0.59 5.44 1.29
CA ILE A 166 -0.09 4.32 0.50
C ILE A 166 -0.03 4.72 -0.96
N VAL A 167 1.15 4.63 -1.55
CA VAL A 167 1.42 4.88 -2.97
C VAL A 167 2.04 3.64 -3.59
N ARG A 168 1.49 3.17 -4.69
CA ARG A 168 1.96 1.97 -5.39
C ARG A 168 2.21 2.27 -6.86
N CYS A 169 3.25 1.65 -7.41
CA CYS A 169 3.52 1.65 -8.85
C CYS A 169 3.19 0.27 -9.43
N VAL A 170 2.41 0.23 -10.50
CA VAL A 170 2.03 -1.03 -11.14
C VAL A 170 3.26 -1.70 -11.75
N SER A 171 3.62 -2.89 -11.25
CA SER A 171 4.74 -3.70 -11.75
C SER A 171 4.28 -4.84 -12.67
N ASP A 172 3.06 -5.31 -12.49
CA ASP A 172 2.49 -6.38 -13.28
C ASP A 172 0.97 -6.22 -13.43
N THR A 173 0.42 -6.77 -14.51
CA THR A 173 -0.99 -6.59 -14.87
C THR A 173 -1.78 -7.88 -14.71
N SER A 174 -3.12 -7.77 -14.79
CA SER A 174 -4.06 -8.89 -14.84
C SER A 174 -3.68 -9.94 -15.89
N HIS A 175 -3.07 -9.53 -16.99
CA HIS A 175 -2.63 -10.40 -18.10
C HIS A 175 -1.26 -11.06 -17.86
N GLY A 176 -0.56 -10.75 -16.78
CA GLY A 176 0.73 -11.33 -16.43
C GLY A 176 1.92 -10.67 -17.12
N HIS A 177 1.75 -9.48 -17.68
CA HIS A 177 2.87 -8.69 -18.18
C HIS A 177 3.71 -8.20 -17.01
N ILE A 178 5.02 -8.35 -17.10
CA ILE A 178 6.02 -7.86 -16.14
C ILE A 178 7.15 -7.15 -16.89
N PRO A 179 7.86 -6.18 -16.31
CA PRO A 179 9.00 -5.51 -16.92
C PRO A 179 10.13 -6.48 -17.25
N LYS A 180 10.71 -6.36 -18.46
CA LYS A 180 11.86 -7.19 -18.89
C LYS A 180 13.12 -6.95 -18.05
N HIS A 181 13.32 -5.71 -17.57
CA HIS A 181 14.47 -5.28 -16.75
C HIS A 181 13.94 -4.73 -15.42
N TYR A 182 13.62 -5.63 -14.50
CA TYR A 182 12.91 -5.31 -13.26
C TYR A 182 13.66 -4.31 -12.39
N ASP A 183 15.00 -4.43 -12.26
CA ASP A 183 15.80 -3.49 -11.46
C ASP A 183 15.76 -2.05 -12.00
N ASN A 184 15.80 -1.90 -13.34
CA ASN A 184 15.65 -0.57 -13.95
C ASN A 184 14.24 -0.03 -13.78
N PHE A 185 13.23 -0.90 -13.86
CA PHE A 185 11.85 -0.52 -13.58
C PHE A 185 11.70 -0.01 -12.15
N LEU A 186 12.26 -0.71 -11.14
CA LEU A 186 12.17 -0.29 -9.73
C LEU A 186 12.77 1.11 -9.50
N LYS A 187 13.84 1.48 -10.20
CA LYS A 187 14.41 2.83 -10.14
C LYS A 187 13.40 3.88 -10.62
N CYS A 188 12.85 3.68 -11.81
CA CYS A 188 11.85 4.60 -12.37
C CYS A 188 10.58 4.64 -11.50
N ALA A 189 10.14 3.50 -10.99
CA ALA A 189 8.99 3.41 -10.09
C ALA A 189 9.21 4.20 -8.80
N SER A 190 10.40 4.09 -8.19
CA SER A 190 10.77 4.85 -6.99
C SER A 190 10.70 6.37 -7.22
N GLU A 191 11.25 6.86 -8.35
CA GLU A 191 11.16 8.28 -8.74
C GLU A 191 9.72 8.74 -8.97
N SER A 192 8.93 7.94 -9.70
CA SER A 192 7.52 8.27 -9.97
C SER A 192 6.69 8.34 -8.68
N MET A 193 6.89 7.40 -7.76
CA MET A 193 6.23 7.41 -6.46
C MET A 193 6.67 8.60 -5.59
N LYS A 194 7.96 8.98 -5.62
CA LYS A 194 8.44 10.19 -4.93
C LYS A 194 7.75 11.45 -5.44
N ILE A 195 7.61 11.61 -6.76
CA ILE A 195 6.89 12.74 -7.34
C ILE A 195 5.46 12.78 -6.81
N ALA A 196 4.75 11.65 -6.82
CA ALA A 196 3.39 11.57 -6.31
C ALA A 196 3.30 11.95 -4.83
N VAL A 197 4.19 11.41 -4.00
CA VAL A 197 4.25 11.70 -2.56
C VAL A 197 4.46 13.20 -2.32
N LEU A 198 5.43 13.83 -2.99
CA LEU A 198 5.71 15.26 -2.82
C LEU A 198 4.52 16.13 -3.25
N GLU A 199 3.84 15.80 -4.34
CA GLU A 199 2.67 16.55 -4.79
C GLU A 199 1.49 16.42 -3.83
N ILE A 200 1.23 15.23 -3.30
CA ILE A 200 0.16 15.01 -2.32
C ILE A 200 0.47 15.79 -1.04
N LEU A 201 1.70 15.70 -0.52
CA LEU A 201 2.09 16.40 0.70
C LEU A 201 2.00 17.92 0.56
N ASN A 202 2.35 18.48 -0.59
CA ASN A 202 2.23 19.92 -0.85
C ASN A 202 0.77 20.43 -0.87
N GLN A 203 -0.20 19.54 -1.11
CA GLN A 203 -1.63 19.90 -1.07
C GLN A 203 -2.24 19.71 0.32
N THR A 204 -1.63 18.88 1.17
CA THR A 204 -2.14 18.55 2.50
C THR A 204 -1.68 19.53 3.59
N VAL A 205 -0.67 20.36 3.31
CA VAL A 205 -0.18 21.41 4.23
C VAL A 205 -0.65 22.77 3.71
N PRO A 206 -1.68 23.41 4.32
CA PRO A 206 -1.95 24.82 4.05
C PRO A 206 -0.72 25.62 4.43
N SER A 207 -0.23 26.46 3.50
CA SER A 207 0.84 27.44 3.71
C SER A 207 0.48 28.48 4.78
#